data_02b18867b1ef74b49aa0599001ff742c
#
_entry.id   02b18867b1ef74b49aa0599001ff742c
#
_cell.length_a   1.000
_cell.length_b   1.000
_cell.length_c   1.000
_cell.angle_alpha   90.00
_cell.angle_beta   90.00
_cell.angle_gamma   90.00
#
_symmetry.space_group_name_H-M   'P 1'
#
loop_
_entity.id
_entity.type
_entity.pdbx_description
1 polymer ?
#
loop_
_entity_poly.entity_id
_entity_poly.type
_entity_poly.pdbx_seq_one_letter_code
_entity_poly.pdbx_strand_id
1 'polypeptide(L)'
;MSRLSEFASKDTTKRLAENSTYGAHGVKNFMGGTSYSLSPLNTLKIVAASSIFGEPQYYRDGLDTPKNLYTILEYSIFASMFKEESEDVKSDMTSLDIFENAIQAALDFDFKATLDLTLELRNEYYMRLNPAVIFMKASMHEGRQEFNKKNPGYMKMIGKAIALRPDDLTNQFEYYMYKNGNKKGLSSLVKRTWAEKLSEFSRYQLNKYKGKRLIDLVRISHAKGEDINELMKTGTLKVSDTEKTWENLKSEGKNWGEITDTILIPHMALLRNLRGIFTEIEDHTITARILLQLKTGVSNGKQFPFRYWSAYRAVTDSQINHKQLVLDTLEECLDISIENMPKLEGKTVCLSDNSGSAWGAFNSEYGTVTVAEIANLSSLITSLQSDSGEVGVFGDDLSLKGVSKRNGLLTQLEETSKRGKDQGCGTENGIWVFFDDAIKKGIHYDNIFIYSDMQAGHGNLYGHRETVGRTKFVHPTKGGTYVDVLAMAQEYRDKVNSKVNLFTVQVGGYNNSVLPESLYRGAILAGWTGKEPVFAKAIIDAWNSEES
;
A
#
# COMPACT_ATOMS: atom_id res chain seq x y z
N MET A 1 17.97 0.87 -17.05
CA MET A 1 17.53 0.61 -15.67
C MET A 1 16.13 1.19 -15.51
N SER A 2 15.23 0.48 -14.86
CA SER A 2 13.90 1.05 -14.56
C SER A 2 14.05 2.14 -13.50
N ARG A 3 13.14 3.13 -13.46
CA ARG A 3 13.13 4.15 -12.39
C ARG A 3 13.08 3.51 -10.99
N LEU A 4 12.42 2.36 -10.85
CA LEU A 4 12.36 1.59 -9.60
C LEU A 4 13.72 1.00 -9.19
N SER A 5 14.51 0.47 -10.14
CA SER A 5 15.87 -0.03 -9.82
C SER A 5 16.82 1.10 -9.46
N GLU A 6 16.65 2.29 -10.05
CA GLU A 6 17.43 3.48 -9.67
C GLU A 6 17.06 4.00 -8.27
N PHE A 7 15.80 3.87 -7.87
CA PHE A 7 15.34 4.15 -6.51
C PHE A 7 15.84 3.12 -5.50
N ALA A 8 15.76 1.84 -5.82
CA ALA A 8 16.20 0.77 -4.94
C ALA A 8 17.72 0.81 -4.69
N SER A 9 18.53 1.06 -5.73
CA SER A 9 19.98 1.12 -5.61
C SER A 9 20.48 2.33 -4.81
N LYS A 10 19.80 3.48 -4.92
CA LYS A 10 20.17 4.68 -4.15
C LYS A 10 19.75 4.63 -2.69
N ASP A 11 18.71 3.87 -2.36
CA ASP A 11 18.12 3.86 -1.02
C ASP A 11 18.73 2.80 -0.09
N THR A 12 19.09 1.63 -0.62
CA THR A 12 19.47 0.50 0.22
C THR A 12 20.94 0.52 0.66
N THR A 13 21.87 0.87 -0.21
CA THR A 13 23.29 0.67 0.07
C THR A 13 24.00 1.90 0.64
N LYS A 14 23.68 3.09 0.17
CA LYS A 14 24.43 4.30 0.53
C LYS A 14 23.96 4.97 1.82
N ARG A 15 22.67 4.87 2.14
CA ARG A 15 22.08 5.47 3.34
C ARG A 15 22.23 4.60 4.58
N LEU A 16 22.26 3.28 4.42
CA LEU A 16 22.49 2.34 5.52
C LEU A 16 23.91 2.43 6.07
N ALA A 17 24.88 2.81 5.23
CA ALA A 17 26.27 3.01 5.66
C ALA A 17 26.50 4.35 6.39
N GLU A 18 25.71 5.38 6.09
CA GLU A 18 25.92 6.73 6.62
C GLU A 18 25.08 7.06 7.88
N ASN A 19 23.98 6.31 8.15
CA ASN A 19 23.08 6.54 9.30
C ASN A 19 22.75 5.24 10.05
N SER A 20 23.77 4.56 10.52
CA SER A 20 23.69 3.22 11.15
C SER A 20 22.98 3.13 12.50
N THR A 21 22.25 4.15 12.95
CA THR A 21 21.57 4.13 14.26
C THR A 21 20.17 3.52 14.20
N TYR A 22 19.50 3.54 13.05
CA TYR A 22 18.19 2.94 12.90
C TYR A 22 18.31 1.46 12.52
N GLY A 23 17.59 0.60 13.26
CA GLY A 23 17.57 -0.84 13.02
C GLY A 23 18.75 -1.62 13.59
N ALA A 24 19.80 -0.95 14.10
CA ALA A 24 20.95 -1.63 14.70
C ALA A 24 20.69 -2.14 16.12
N HIS A 25 19.76 -1.53 16.87
CA HIS A 25 19.45 -1.90 18.24
C HIS A 25 18.03 -2.44 18.34
N GLY A 26 17.89 -3.63 18.93
CA GLY A 26 16.60 -4.22 19.21
C GLY A 26 15.80 -3.40 20.23
N VAL A 27 14.54 -3.14 19.91
CA VAL A 27 13.54 -2.60 20.84
C VAL A 27 12.55 -3.70 21.20
N LYS A 28 11.91 -3.61 22.35
CA LYS A 28 10.85 -4.54 22.69
C LYS A 28 9.58 -4.18 21.92
N ASN A 29 9.00 -5.15 21.20
CA ASN A 29 7.68 -4.99 20.62
C ASN A 29 6.58 -5.12 21.69
N PHE A 30 5.33 -4.93 21.30
CA PHE A 30 4.18 -5.00 22.21
C PHE A 30 4.11 -6.34 22.95
N MET A 31 4.43 -7.44 22.28
CA MET A 31 4.43 -8.78 22.85
C MET A 31 5.71 -9.10 23.65
N GLY A 32 6.64 -8.15 23.80
CA GLY A 32 7.90 -8.31 24.55
C GLY A 32 9.02 -8.97 23.79
N GLY A 33 8.83 -9.34 22.52
CA GLY A 33 9.86 -9.84 21.61
C GLY A 33 10.79 -8.74 21.14
N THR A 34 11.92 -9.09 20.50
CA THR A 34 12.81 -8.09 19.89
C THR A 34 12.29 -7.72 18.49
N SER A 35 12.22 -6.44 18.27
CA SER A 35 11.95 -5.80 16.98
C SER A 35 12.95 -4.68 16.74
N TYR A 36 12.94 -4.11 15.55
CA TYR A 36 13.86 -3.06 15.15
C TYR A 36 13.07 -1.82 14.73
N SER A 37 13.46 -0.67 15.27
CA SER A 37 12.85 0.61 14.91
C SER A 37 13.10 0.92 13.44
N LEU A 38 12.09 1.47 12.78
CA LEU A 38 12.19 1.91 11.40
C LEU A 38 12.79 3.31 11.30
N SER A 39 13.49 3.58 10.19
CA SER A 39 13.88 4.95 9.86
C SER A 39 12.65 5.84 9.66
N PRO A 40 12.77 7.16 9.85
CA PRO A 40 11.65 8.08 9.62
C PRO A 40 11.06 7.98 8.21
N LEU A 41 11.87 7.67 7.20
CA LEU A 41 11.39 7.47 5.83
C LEU A 41 10.56 6.20 5.67
N ASN A 42 11.02 5.07 6.20
CA ASN A 42 10.25 3.83 6.16
C ASN A 42 9.00 3.91 7.03
N THR A 43 9.09 4.60 8.17
CA THR A 43 7.92 4.93 8.99
C THR A 43 6.87 5.70 8.17
N LEU A 44 7.26 6.79 7.51
CA LEU A 44 6.37 7.57 6.67
C LEU A 44 5.79 6.72 5.53
N LYS A 45 6.60 5.90 4.88
CA LYS A 45 6.17 5.01 3.80
C LYS A 45 5.09 4.03 4.27
N ILE A 46 5.29 3.39 5.42
CA ILE A 46 4.33 2.45 6.01
C ILE A 46 3.05 3.15 6.44
N VAL A 47 3.15 4.27 7.15
CA VAL A 47 1.98 5.07 7.56
C VAL A 47 1.18 5.50 6.34
N ALA A 48 1.82 6.00 5.30
CA ALA A 48 1.15 6.39 4.06
C ALA A 48 0.51 5.19 3.35
N ALA A 49 1.21 4.06 3.27
CA ALA A 49 0.77 2.90 2.50
C ALA A 49 -0.29 2.04 3.21
N SER A 50 -0.37 2.09 4.54
CA SER A 50 -1.36 1.32 5.31
C SER A 50 -2.79 1.85 5.23
N SER A 51 -3.05 2.84 4.37
CA SER A 51 -4.38 3.46 4.18
C SER A 51 -5.00 4.05 5.44
N ILE A 52 -4.17 4.39 6.44
CA ILE A 52 -4.63 5.03 7.69
C ILE A 52 -5.19 6.42 7.41
N PHE A 53 -4.68 7.10 6.40
CA PHE A 53 -5.08 8.45 6.04
C PHE A 53 -5.84 8.48 4.72
N GLY A 54 -7.18 8.61 4.80
CA GLY A 54 -8.13 9.11 3.79
C GLY A 54 -7.94 8.78 2.30
N GLU A 55 -7.09 7.83 1.93
CA GLU A 55 -6.95 7.45 0.52
C GLU A 55 -8.24 6.77 0.03
N PRO A 56 -8.79 7.21 -1.11
CA PRO A 56 -10.05 6.68 -1.60
C PRO A 56 -9.92 5.19 -1.94
N GLN A 57 -10.69 4.37 -1.26
CA GLN A 57 -10.91 2.98 -1.63
C GLN A 57 -12.09 2.88 -2.57
N TYR A 58 -11.98 2.02 -3.57
CA TYR A 58 -13.07 1.70 -4.46
C TYR A 58 -13.99 0.72 -3.73
N TYR A 59 -15.24 0.63 -3.92
CA TYR A 59 -16.20 -0.24 -3.23
C TYR A 59 -16.38 0.06 -1.72
N ARG A 60 -16.67 1.31 -1.41
CA ARG A 60 -17.20 1.67 -0.09
C ARG A 60 -18.63 1.18 0.02
N ASP A 61 -18.96 0.51 1.12
CA ASP A 61 -20.32 0.50 1.60
C ASP A 61 -20.66 1.91 2.05
N GLY A 62 -21.90 2.37 1.73
CA GLY A 62 -22.34 3.75 1.96
C GLY A 62 -22.49 4.17 3.42
N LEU A 63 -21.70 3.62 4.32
CA LEU A 63 -21.58 4.03 5.71
C LEU A 63 -20.54 5.14 5.81
N ASP A 64 -20.99 6.36 5.67
CA ASP A 64 -20.23 7.60 5.67
C ASP A 64 -19.66 8.03 7.04
N THR A 65 -19.60 7.16 8.01
CA THR A 65 -18.98 7.47 9.29
C THR A 65 -17.56 6.91 9.33
N PRO A 66 -16.52 7.76 9.40
CA PRO A 66 -15.20 7.28 9.78
C PRO A 66 -15.34 6.61 11.15
N LYS A 67 -15.29 5.29 11.19
CA LYS A 67 -15.10 4.59 12.45
C LYS A 67 -13.80 5.11 13.01
N ASN A 68 -13.90 5.65 14.20
CA ASN A 68 -12.82 6.31 14.90
C ASN A 68 -11.55 5.45 14.85
N LEU A 69 -10.53 5.93 14.16
CA LEU A 69 -9.19 5.33 14.12
C LEU A 69 -8.62 5.14 15.53
N TYR A 70 -9.16 5.84 16.52
CA TYR A 70 -8.80 5.73 17.92
C TYR A 70 -8.89 4.31 18.46
N THR A 71 -9.88 3.51 18.05
CA THR A 71 -9.96 2.11 18.50
C THR A 71 -8.81 1.28 17.92
N ILE A 72 -8.36 1.62 16.72
CA ILE A 72 -7.18 1.01 16.11
C ILE A 72 -5.90 1.55 16.75
N LEU A 73 -5.88 2.82 17.15
CA LEU A 73 -4.73 3.49 17.76
C LEU A 73 -4.58 3.18 19.24
N GLU A 74 -5.65 2.93 19.99
CA GLU A 74 -5.58 2.44 21.37
C GLU A 74 -4.88 1.08 21.46
N TYR A 75 -5.04 0.26 20.44
CA TYR A 75 -4.42 -1.06 20.33
C TYR A 75 -3.23 -1.08 19.38
N SER A 76 -3.11 -0.14 18.45
CA SER A 76 -1.99 -0.09 17.55
C SER A 76 -0.89 0.79 18.12
N ILE A 77 0.27 0.33 17.93
CA ILE A 77 1.54 0.90 18.36
C ILE A 77 1.98 2.09 17.48
N PHE A 78 1.12 2.66 16.64
CA PHE A 78 1.31 4.06 16.27
C PHE A 78 1.41 4.93 17.54
N ALA A 79 0.67 4.61 18.59
CA ALA A 79 0.90 5.18 19.91
C ALA A 79 2.30 4.91 20.47
N SER A 80 2.97 3.81 20.13
CA SER A 80 4.34 3.55 20.58
C SER A 80 5.42 4.24 19.74
N MET A 81 5.10 4.67 18.53
CA MET A 81 5.99 5.54 17.73
C MET A 81 6.28 6.87 18.43
N PHE A 82 5.36 7.31 19.26
CA PHE A 82 5.41 8.59 19.96
C PHE A 82 5.47 8.42 21.49
N LYS A 83 5.88 7.25 21.97
CA LYS A 83 5.85 6.85 23.38
C LYS A 83 6.83 7.58 24.29
N GLU A 84 7.72 8.38 23.75
CA GLU A 84 8.62 9.22 24.56
C GLU A 84 7.92 10.49 25.08
N GLU A 85 6.75 10.82 24.56
CA GLU A 85 5.93 11.92 25.08
C GLU A 85 4.72 11.35 25.84
N SER A 86 4.63 11.63 27.10
CA SER A 86 3.66 11.33 28.16
C SER A 86 2.40 10.51 27.80
N GLU A 87 1.99 9.61 28.71
CA GLU A 87 0.79 8.76 28.58
C GLU A 87 -0.52 9.52 28.29
N ASP A 88 -0.57 10.81 28.59
CA ASP A 88 -1.76 11.67 28.41
C ASP A 88 -1.99 12.14 26.97
N VAL A 89 -0.98 12.10 26.08
CA VAL A 89 -1.09 12.56 24.68
C VAL A 89 -1.77 11.52 23.79
N LYS A 90 -1.93 10.29 24.24
CA LYS A 90 -2.42 9.16 23.41
C LYS A 90 -3.88 9.24 23.04
N SER A 91 -4.72 9.93 23.80
CA SER A 91 -6.17 9.93 23.61
C SER A 91 -6.67 10.89 22.53
N ASP A 92 -5.88 11.90 22.17
CA ASP A 92 -6.35 13.02 21.34
C ASP A 92 -5.71 13.11 19.93
N MET A 93 -4.76 12.22 19.58
CA MET A 93 -4.13 12.23 18.25
C MET A 93 -5.04 11.66 17.17
N THR A 94 -5.25 12.43 16.11
CA THR A 94 -5.96 11.96 14.92
C THR A 94 -5.02 11.21 13.97
N SER A 95 -5.57 10.43 13.03
CA SER A 95 -4.78 9.81 11.95
C SER A 95 -3.96 10.84 11.15
N LEU A 96 -4.50 12.05 11.00
CA LEU A 96 -3.80 13.14 10.35
C LEU A 96 -2.60 13.61 11.18
N ASP A 97 -2.73 13.70 12.50
CA ASP A 97 -1.62 14.09 13.38
C ASP A 97 -0.48 13.08 13.32
N ILE A 98 -0.80 11.79 13.33
CA ILE A 98 0.19 10.71 13.16
C ILE A 98 0.91 10.84 11.83
N PHE A 99 0.15 11.04 10.75
CA PHE A 99 0.72 11.19 9.42
C PHE A 99 1.59 12.43 9.32
N GLU A 100 1.14 13.57 9.87
CA GLU A 100 1.90 14.81 9.90
C GLU A 100 3.20 14.70 10.71
N ASN A 101 3.17 14.00 11.83
CA ASN A 101 4.36 13.76 12.65
C ASN A 101 5.36 12.86 11.91
N ALA A 102 4.89 11.82 11.23
CA ALA A 102 5.74 10.99 10.39
C ALA A 102 6.36 11.79 9.23
N ILE A 103 5.60 12.69 8.60
CA ILE A 103 6.12 13.60 7.56
C ILE A 103 7.19 14.53 8.14
N GLN A 104 6.93 15.13 9.30
CA GLN A 104 7.88 16.04 9.94
C GLN A 104 9.20 15.33 10.22
N ALA A 105 9.13 14.15 10.88
CA ALA A 105 10.31 13.36 11.18
C ALA A 105 11.10 12.95 9.91
N ALA A 106 10.40 12.60 8.83
CA ALA A 106 11.04 12.24 7.56
C ALA A 106 11.68 13.45 6.88
N LEU A 107 11.06 14.64 6.90
CA LEU A 107 11.63 15.88 6.37
C LEU A 107 12.87 16.33 7.13
N ASP A 108 12.86 16.22 8.45
CA ASP A 108 14.00 16.51 9.32
C ASP A 108 15.15 15.53 9.09
N PHE A 109 14.83 14.27 8.83
CA PHE A 109 15.80 13.21 8.58
C PHE A 109 16.47 13.35 7.20
N ASP A 110 15.69 13.44 6.12
CA ASP A 110 16.17 13.65 4.75
C ASP A 110 15.08 14.29 3.89
N PHE A 111 15.19 15.59 3.70
CA PHE A 111 14.23 16.38 2.95
C PHE A 111 14.07 15.92 1.50
N LYS A 112 15.21 15.62 0.84
CA LYS A 112 15.20 15.17 -0.56
C LYS A 112 14.53 13.80 -0.70
N ALA A 113 14.92 12.85 0.14
CA ALA A 113 14.37 11.51 0.11
C ALA A 113 12.87 11.51 0.42
N THR A 114 12.39 12.40 1.29
CA THR A 114 10.96 12.56 1.56
C THR A 114 10.20 13.06 0.34
N LEU A 115 10.78 13.96 -0.45
CA LEU A 115 10.19 14.38 -1.73
C LEU A 115 10.22 13.25 -2.77
N ASP A 116 11.29 12.47 -2.82
CA ASP A 116 11.39 11.29 -3.70
C ASP A 116 10.33 10.26 -3.34
N LEU A 117 10.15 9.98 -2.04
CA LEU A 117 9.08 9.11 -1.54
C LEU A 117 7.69 9.65 -1.91
N THR A 118 7.49 10.97 -1.88
CA THR A 118 6.22 11.59 -2.30
C THR A 118 5.88 11.24 -3.75
N LEU A 119 6.89 11.27 -4.62
CA LEU A 119 6.75 10.90 -6.03
C LEU A 119 6.49 9.39 -6.20
N GLU A 120 7.18 8.55 -5.45
CA GLU A 120 6.96 7.10 -5.40
C GLU A 120 5.52 6.77 -4.99
N LEU A 121 5.04 7.36 -3.89
CA LEU A 121 3.67 7.17 -3.40
C LEU A 121 2.62 7.56 -4.46
N ARG A 122 2.90 8.61 -5.25
CA ARG A 122 1.98 9.05 -6.30
C ARG A 122 1.99 8.14 -7.52
N ASN A 123 3.15 7.76 -8.01
CA ASN A 123 3.31 7.11 -9.31
C ASN A 123 3.34 5.60 -9.22
N GLU A 124 3.87 5.05 -8.13
CA GLU A 124 4.03 3.61 -7.95
C GLU A 124 2.94 3.02 -7.05
N TYR A 125 2.56 3.73 -5.98
CA TYR A 125 1.45 3.33 -5.10
C TYR A 125 0.10 3.91 -5.53
N TYR A 126 0.07 4.85 -6.51
CA TYR A 126 -1.13 5.52 -7.02
C TYR A 126 -1.95 6.25 -5.96
N MET A 127 -1.32 6.69 -4.90
CA MET A 127 -1.94 7.47 -3.85
C MET A 127 -2.25 8.90 -4.33
N ARG A 128 -3.26 9.52 -3.74
CA ARG A 128 -3.73 10.83 -4.19
C ARG A 128 -3.66 11.90 -3.10
N LEU A 129 -4.14 11.59 -1.90
CA LEU A 129 -4.17 12.53 -0.79
C LEU A 129 -2.82 12.62 -0.09
N ASN A 130 -2.22 11.48 0.22
CA ASN A 130 -0.95 11.43 0.94
C ASN A 130 0.17 12.23 0.26
N PRO A 131 0.42 12.09 -1.06
CA PRO A 131 1.42 12.90 -1.74
C PRO A 131 1.12 14.41 -1.69
N ALA A 132 -0.17 14.79 -1.77
CA ALA A 132 -0.56 16.20 -1.67
C ALA A 132 -0.24 16.80 -0.29
N VAL A 133 -0.52 16.06 0.78
CA VAL A 133 -0.25 16.45 2.16
C VAL A 133 1.27 16.54 2.42
N ILE A 134 2.03 15.51 2.01
CA ILE A 134 3.50 15.50 2.18
C ILE A 134 4.14 16.70 1.46
N PHE A 135 3.76 16.94 0.21
CA PHE A 135 4.28 18.08 -0.56
C PHE A 135 3.95 19.44 0.11
N MET A 136 2.74 19.58 0.62
CA MET A 136 2.35 20.83 1.29
C MET A 136 3.06 21.00 2.63
N LYS A 137 3.25 19.95 3.43
CA LYS A 137 4.08 19.98 4.66
C LYS A 137 5.51 20.38 4.30
N ALA A 138 6.12 19.77 3.30
CA ALA A 138 7.45 20.13 2.82
C ALA A 138 7.54 21.60 2.38
N SER A 139 6.47 22.11 1.74
CA SER A 139 6.40 23.51 1.30
C SER A 139 6.29 24.52 2.46
N MET A 140 5.87 24.09 3.62
CA MET A 140 5.75 24.89 4.85
C MET A 140 6.90 24.67 5.84
N HIS A 141 7.73 23.64 5.60
CA HIS A 141 8.83 23.24 6.47
C HIS A 141 9.92 24.33 6.55
N GLU A 142 10.55 24.48 7.72
CA GLU A 142 11.59 25.50 7.95
C GLU A 142 12.83 25.27 7.06
N GLY A 143 13.25 24.04 6.86
CA GLY A 143 14.39 23.64 6.00
C GLY A 143 14.17 23.89 4.50
N ARG A 144 12.95 24.23 4.06
CA ARG A 144 12.60 24.42 2.64
C ARG A 144 13.48 25.42 1.92
N GLN A 145 13.79 26.56 2.56
CA GLN A 145 14.55 27.63 1.89
C GLN A 145 15.97 27.17 1.59
N GLU A 146 16.62 26.52 2.55
CA GLU A 146 17.96 25.98 2.38
C GLU A 146 17.96 24.85 1.33
N PHE A 147 16.98 23.96 1.39
CA PHE A 147 16.82 22.91 0.40
C PHE A 147 16.69 23.46 -1.03
N ASN A 148 15.79 24.45 -1.25
CA ASN A 148 15.57 25.04 -2.57
C ASN A 148 16.81 25.79 -3.08
N LYS A 149 17.61 26.38 -2.20
CA LYS A 149 18.88 27.02 -2.56
C LYS A 149 19.91 25.99 -3.07
N LYS A 150 19.96 24.82 -2.43
CA LYS A 150 20.86 23.71 -2.83
C LYS A 150 20.33 22.93 -4.04
N ASN A 151 19.01 22.86 -4.22
CA ASN A 151 18.35 22.08 -5.26
C ASN A 151 17.33 22.94 -6.04
N PRO A 152 17.78 23.86 -6.87
CA PRO A 152 16.89 24.80 -7.59
C PRO A 152 15.89 24.05 -8.48
N GLY A 153 14.62 24.36 -8.34
CA GLY A 153 13.55 23.78 -9.15
C GLY A 153 13.07 22.39 -8.76
N TYR A 154 13.76 21.69 -7.84
CA TYR A 154 13.43 20.30 -7.48
C TYR A 154 12.03 20.16 -6.88
N MET A 155 11.68 20.97 -5.86
CA MET A 155 10.34 20.97 -5.29
C MET A 155 9.25 21.29 -6.32
N LYS A 156 9.50 22.21 -7.25
CA LYS A 156 8.57 22.53 -8.32
C LYS A 156 8.35 21.34 -9.24
N MET A 157 9.43 20.63 -9.60
CA MET A 157 9.37 19.41 -10.40
C MET A 157 8.50 18.36 -9.70
N ILE A 158 8.74 18.07 -8.42
CA ILE A 158 7.93 17.13 -7.63
C ILE A 158 6.47 17.56 -7.58
N GLY A 159 6.19 18.83 -7.22
CA GLY A 159 4.83 19.36 -7.12
C GLY A 159 4.03 19.25 -8.42
N LYS A 160 4.69 19.39 -9.58
CA LYS A 160 4.06 19.16 -10.90
C LYS A 160 3.88 17.67 -11.18
N ALA A 161 4.85 16.84 -10.85
CA ALA A 161 4.84 15.41 -11.15
C ALA A 161 3.79 14.63 -10.33
N ILE A 162 3.48 15.04 -9.10
CA ILE A 162 2.43 14.42 -8.29
C ILE A 162 1.01 14.87 -8.66
N ALA A 163 0.86 15.98 -9.37
CA ALA A 163 -0.44 16.53 -9.78
C ALA A 163 -0.82 16.03 -11.18
N LEU A 164 -1.42 14.84 -11.26
CA LEU A 164 -1.85 14.23 -12.52
C LEU A 164 -3.23 14.71 -12.96
N ARG A 165 -4.00 15.34 -12.07
CA ARG A 165 -5.36 15.83 -12.30
C ARG A 165 -5.57 17.15 -11.54
N PRO A 166 -6.52 18.01 -11.97
CA PRO A 166 -6.82 19.26 -11.28
C PRO A 166 -7.18 19.10 -9.80
N ASP A 167 -7.86 18.01 -9.44
CA ASP A 167 -8.23 17.73 -8.03
C ASP A 167 -7.02 17.39 -7.13
N ASP A 168 -5.91 16.92 -7.68
CA ASP A 168 -4.68 16.76 -6.91
C ASP A 168 -4.13 18.13 -6.43
N LEU A 169 -4.30 19.19 -7.23
CA LEU A 169 -3.95 20.55 -6.82
C LEU A 169 -4.96 21.13 -5.82
N THR A 170 -6.25 20.85 -6.00
CA THR A 170 -7.26 21.31 -5.03
C THR A 170 -7.09 20.64 -3.68
N ASN A 171 -6.67 19.37 -3.62
CA ASN A 171 -6.32 18.68 -2.37
C ASN A 171 -5.15 19.36 -1.65
N GLN A 172 -4.10 19.76 -2.38
CA GLN A 172 -2.99 20.54 -1.82
C GLN A 172 -3.49 21.86 -1.22
N PHE A 173 -4.35 22.56 -1.95
CA PHE A 173 -4.91 23.83 -1.50
C PHE A 173 -5.85 23.66 -0.28
N GLU A 174 -6.71 22.66 -0.28
CA GLU A 174 -7.61 22.37 0.85
C GLU A 174 -6.84 22.01 2.11
N TYR A 175 -5.79 21.21 2.00
CA TYR A 175 -4.92 20.93 3.13
C TYR A 175 -4.25 22.21 3.68
N TYR A 176 -3.73 23.07 2.79
CA TYR A 176 -3.17 24.35 3.21
C TYR A 176 -4.19 25.21 3.96
N MET A 177 -5.41 25.31 3.44
CA MET A 177 -6.50 26.06 4.07
C MET A 177 -6.89 25.49 5.43
N TYR A 178 -6.93 24.16 5.53
CA TYR A 178 -7.21 23.47 6.79
C TYR A 178 -6.18 23.84 7.88
N LYS A 179 -4.90 23.78 7.55
CA LYS A 179 -3.82 24.04 8.51
C LYS A 179 -3.67 25.52 8.88
N ASN A 180 -3.89 26.44 7.95
CA ASN A 180 -3.60 27.86 8.15
C ASN A 180 -4.85 28.72 8.33
N GLY A 181 -6.04 28.17 8.15
CA GLY A 181 -7.33 28.88 8.25
C GLY A 181 -7.56 29.97 7.19
N ASN A 182 -6.53 30.35 6.44
CA ASN A 182 -6.58 31.40 5.44
C ASN A 182 -5.52 31.23 4.35
N LYS A 183 -5.59 32.11 3.31
CA LYS A 183 -4.71 32.05 2.13
C LYS A 183 -3.37 32.79 2.32
N LYS A 184 -3.14 33.43 3.45
CA LYS A 184 -1.92 34.21 3.71
C LYS A 184 -0.73 33.28 3.93
N GLY A 185 0.45 33.70 3.50
CA GLY A 185 1.68 32.93 3.72
C GLY A 185 1.97 31.84 2.70
N LEU A 186 1.05 31.51 1.78
CA LEU A 186 1.30 30.55 0.73
C LEU A 186 2.51 30.95 -0.13
N SER A 187 3.48 30.04 -0.24
CA SER A 187 4.75 30.35 -0.88
C SER A 187 4.58 30.64 -2.39
N SER A 188 5.39 31.56 -2.92
CA SER A 188 5.39 31.87 -4.35
C SER A 188 5.85 30.70 -5.21
N LEU A 189 6.64 29.76 -4.67
CA LEU A 189 7.00 28.50 -5.33
C LEU A 189 5.74 27.66 -5.59
N VAL A 190 4.93 27.43 -4.57
CA VAL A 190 3.68 26.64 -4.69
C VAL A 190 2.72 27.29 -5.67
N LYS A 191 2.51 28.61 -5.56
CA LYS A 191 1.63 29.34 -6.50
C LYS A 191 2.08 29.20 -7.95
N ARG A 192 3.39 29.32 -8.22
CA ARG A 192 3.94 29.12 -9.57
C ARG A 192 3.81 27.68 -10.05
N THR A 193 4.06 26.71 -9.17
CA THR A 193 3.87 25.28 -9.49
C THR A 193 2.43 25.02 -9.90
N TRP A 194 1.46 25.52 -9.14
CA TRP A 194 0.04 25.39 -9.48
C TRP A 194 -0.33 26.09 -10.78
N ALA A 195 0.14 27.33 -10.98
CA ALA A 195 -0.16 28.10 -12.20
C ALA A 195 0.32 27.38 -13.46
N GLU A 196 1.57 26.90 -13.46
CA GLU A 196 2.15 26.17 -14.58
C GLU A 196 1.41 24.85 -14.80
N LYS A 197 1.12 24.11 -13.72
CA LYS A 197 0.45 22.81 -13.85
C LYS A 197 -0.99 22.94 -14.33
N LEU A 198 -1.73 23.94 -13.91
CA LEU A 198 -3.09 24.22 -14.38
C LEU A 198 -3.14 24.45 -15.88
N SER A 199 -2.13 25.12 -16.46
CA SER A 199 -2.05 25.35 -17.90
C SER A 199 -1.69 24.10 -18.74
N GLU A 200 -1.23 23.03 -18.09
CA GLU A 200 -0.92 21.75 -18.73
C GLU A 200 -2.12 20.80 -18.81
N PHE A 201 -3.18 21.05 -18.04
CA PHE A 201 -4.37 20.21 -18.06
C PHE A 201 -5.21 20.43 -19.30
N SER A 202 -5.77 19.35 -19.84
CA SER A 202 -6.68 19.41 -20.96
C SER A 202 -8.00 20.13 -20.59
N ARG A 203 -8.66 20.66 -21.62
CA ARG A 203 -9.99 21.26 -21.53
C ARG A 203 -11.00 20.36 -20.82
N TYR A 204 -11.00 19.08 -21.16
CA TYR A 204 -11.81 18.07 -20.50
C TYR A 204 -11.52 17.97 -19.00
N GLN A 205 -10.23 17.87 -18.61
CA GLN A 205 -9.83 17.76 -17.20
C GLN A 205 -10.25 19.00 -16.40
N LEU A 206 -10.02 20.20 -16.95
CA LEU A 206 -10.44 21.44 -16.30
C LEU A 206 -11.96 21.50 -16.12
N ASN A 207 -12.73 21.14 -17.14
CA ASN A 207 -14.19 21.14 -17.06
C ASN A 207 -14.74 20.09 -16.09
N LYS A 208 -14.13 18.91 -16.03
CA LYS A 208 -14.53 17.84 -15.11
C LYS A 208 -14.40 18.24 -13.65
N TYR A 209 -13.37 18.99 -13.31
CA TYR A 209 -13.05 19.40 -11.93
C TYR A 209 -13.39 20.87 -11.64
N LYS A 210 -14.24 21.50 -12.43
CA LYS A 210 -14.68 22.90 -12.36
C LYS A 210 -15.45 23.27 -11.10
N GLY A 211 -14.96 23.00 -9.95
CA GLY A 211 -15.59 23.39 -8.70
C GLY A 211 -15.12 24.73 -8.17
N LYS A 212 -15.79 25.25 -7.14
CA LYS A 212 -15.41 26.49 -6.45
C LYS A 212 -13.93 26.50 -6.04
N ARG A 213 -13.40 25.36 -5.63
CA ARG A 213 -12.00 25.21 -5.21
C ARG A 213 -11.02 25.40 -6.36
N LEU A 214 -11.33 24.87 -7.56
CA LEU A 214 -10.48 25.09 -8.74
C LEU A 214 -10.45 26.58 -9.14
N ILE A 215 -11.59 27.26 -9.09
CA ILE A 215 -11.69 28.71 -9.37
C ILE A 215 -10.84 29.51 -8.36
N ASP A 216 -10.94 29.17 -7.07
CA ASP A 216 -10.12 29.80 -6.03
C ASP A 216 -8.61 29.55 -6.27
N LEU A 217 -8.26 28.34 -6.67
CA LEU A 217 -6.88 27.95 -6.99
C LEU A 217 -6.32 28.77 -8.17
N VAL A 218 -7.10 28.90 -9.26
CA VAL A 218 -6.75 29.73 -10.42
C VAL A 218 -6.49 31.17 -10.00
N ARG A 219 -7.39 31.76 -9.19
CA ARG A 219 -7.25 33.16 -8.70
C ARG A 219 -5.99 33.36 -7.85
N ILE A 220 -5.69 32.41 -6.95
CA ILE A 220 -4.56 32.52 -6.02
C ILE A 220 -3.22 32.33 -6.73
N SER A 221 -3.18 31.37 -7.66
CA SER A 221 -1.98 31.03 -8.43
C SER A 221 -1.72 32.01 -9.57
N HIS A 222 -2.73 32.79 -9.96
CA HIS A 222 -2.72 33.66 -11.16
C HIS A 222 -2.46 32.85 -12.44
N ALA A 223 -2.97 31.61 -12.51
CA ALA A 223 -2.85 30.79 -13.70
C ALA A 223 -3.51 31.45 -14.91
N LYS A 224 -2.90 31.28 -16.08
CA LYS A 224 -3.34 31.85 -17.35
C LYS A 224 -3.40 30.77 -18.43
N GLY A 225 -4.29 30.94 -19.38
CA GLY A 225 -4.49 30.08 -20.52
C GLY A 225 -5.88 30.32 -21.13
N GLU A 226 -6.09 30.00 -22.40
CA GLU A 226 -7.37 30.22 -23.06
C GLU A 226 -8.51 29.48 -22.34
N ASP A 227 -8.34 28.19 -22.09
CA ASP A 227 -9.33 27.38 -21.38
C ASP A 227 -9.55 27.84 -19.95
N ILE A 228 -8.49 28.26 -19.26
CA ILE A 228 -8.60 28.82 -17.90
C ILE A 228 -9.40 30.12 -17.93
N ASN A 229 -9.11 31.01 -18.87
CA ASN A 229 -9.82 32.30 -19.02
C ASN A 229 -11.29 32.08 -19.37
N GLU A 230 -11.59 31.14 -20.28
CA GLU A 230 -12.96 30.76 -20.61
C GLU A 230 -13.69 30.20 -19.38
N LEU A 231 -13.06 29.25 -18.65
CA LEU A 231 -13.61 28.67 -17.42
C LEU A 231 -13.93 29.75 -16.37
N MET A 232 -13.01 30.70 -16.19
CA MET A 232 -13.20 31.79 -15.23
C MET A 232 -14.33 32.76 -15.64
N LYS A 233 -14.55 32.92 -16.93
CA LYS A 233 -15.57 33.82 -17.49
C LYS A 233 -16.96 33.19 -17.53
N THR A 234 -17.05 31.90 -17.89
CA THR A 234 -18.31 31.21 -18.17
C THR A 234 -18.71 30.21 -17.08
N GLY A 235 -17.76 29.81 -16.19
CA GLY A 235 -17.95 28.76 -15.18
C GLY A 235 -17.96 27.34 -15.75
N THR A 236 -17.83 27.16 -17.07
CA THR A 236 -17.87 25.87 -17.73
C THR A 236 -17.15 25.91 -19.06
N LEU A 237 -16.61 24.79 -19.49
CA LEU A 237 -15.99 24.62 -20.80
C LEU A 237 -16.84 23.69 -21.65
N LYS A 238 -17.09 24.05 -22.90
CA LYS A 238 -17.75 23.16 -23.83
C LYS A 238 -16.79 22.03 -24.19
N VAL A 239 -17.22 20.79 -23.98
CA VAL A 239 -16.53 19.57 -24.38
C VAL A 239 -17.27 19.03 -25.59
N SER A 240 -16.56 18.55 -26.60
CA SER A 240 -17.19 18.01 -27.83
C SER A 240 -17.99 16.73 -27.51
N ASP A 241 -19.02 16.41 -28.32
CA ASP A 241 -19.82 15.21 -28.13
C ASP A 241 -18.98 13.93 -28.26
N THR A 242 -17.89 13.96 -29.02
CA THR A 242 -16.94 12.86 -29.18
C THR A 242 -16.05 12.63 -27.93
N GLU A 243 -15.99 13.59 -27.02
CA GLU A 243 -15.24 13.52 -25.77
C GLU A 243 -16.12 13.20 -24.55
N LYS A 244 -17.43 12.96 -24.78
CA LYS A 244 -18.33 12.58 -23.69
C LYS A 244 -17.89 11.24 -23.08
N THR A 245 -17.85 11.23 -21.76
CA THR A 245 -17.57 10.02 -20.99
C THR A 245 -18.86 9.40 -20.47
N TRP A 246 -18.76 8.18 -19.96
CA TRP A 246 -19.89 7.52 -19.29
C TRP A 246 -20.46 8.39 -18.14
N GLU A 247 -19.63 9.18 -17.45
CA GLU A 247 -20.06 10.09 -16.38
C GLU A 247 -20.93 11.23 -16.94
N ASN A 248 -20.56 11.78 -18.11
CA ASN A 248 -21.38 12.78 -18.79
C ASN A 248 -22.74 12.21 -19.19
N LEU A 249 -22.74 11.04 -19.82
CA LEU A 249 -23.98 10.38 -20.25
C LEU A 249 -24.87 10.03 -19.04
N LYS A 250 -24.29 9.56 -17.93
CA LYS A 250 -25.04 9.28 -16.69
C LYS A 250 -25.63 10.56 -16.09
N SER A 251 -24.90 11.67 -16.10
CA SER A 251 -25.39 12.98 -15.63
C SER A 251 -26.46 13.58 -16.55
N GLU A 252 -26.52 13.18 -17.82
CA GLU A 252 -27.59 13.50 -18.78
C GLU A 252 -28.84 12.62 -18.61
N GLY A 253 -28.81 11.69 -17.63
CA GLY A 253 -29.94 10.81 -17.32
C GLY A 253 -29.97 9.49 -18.10
N LYS A 254 -28.92 9.17 -18.87
CA LYS A 254 -28.80 7.90 -19.57
C LYS A 254 -28.70 6.72 -18.62
N ASN A 255 -29.40 5.64 -18.91
CA ASN A 255 -29.24 4.37 -18.21
C ASN A 255 -27.99 3.61 -18.69
N TRP A 256 -27.57 2.56 -17.95
CA TRP A 256 -26.37 1.81 -18.29
C TRP A 256 -26.47 1.06 -19.63
N GLY A 257 -27.66 0.61 -20.02
CA GLY A 257 -27.88 -0.01 -21.32
C GLY A 257 -27.54 0.96 -22.47
N GLU A 258 -28.12 2.18 -22.43
CA GLU A 258 -27.84 3.24 -23.41
C GLU A 258 -26.37 3.66 -23.43
N ILE A 259 -25.72 3.73 -22.26
CA ILE A 259 -24.31 4.10 -22.15
C ILE A 259 -23.41 3.04 -22.81
N THR A 260 -23.66 1.76 -22.51
CA THR A 260 -22.86 0.65 -23.08
C THR A 260 -23.07 0.45 -24.56
N ASP A 261 -24.19 0.93 -25.12
CA ASP A 261 -24.43 0.95 -26.55
C ASP A 261 -23.78 2.16 -27.24
N THR A 262 -23.58 3.26 -26.50
CA THR A 262 -23.05 4.51 -27.06
C THR A 262 -21.53 4.57 -27.03
N ILE A 263 -20.89 4.10 -25.95
CA ILE A 263 -19.44 4.20 -25.75
C ILE A 263 -18.86 2.91 -25.17
N LEU A 264 -17.59 2.68 -25.48
CA LEU A 264 -16.79 1.66 -24.78
C LEU A 264 -16.38 2.21 -23.42
N ILE A 265 -16.87 1.61 -22.34
CA ILE A 265 -16.53 2.03 -20.97
C ILE A 265 -15.07 1.64 -20.68
N PRO A 266 -14.20 2.56 -20.25
CA PRO A 266 -12.83 2.23 -19.85
C PRO A 266 -12.80 1.12 -18.80
N HIS A 267 -11.84 0.19 -18.90
CA HIS A 267 -11.79 -1.03 -18.09
C HIS A 267 -11.95 -0.77 -16.59
N MET A 268 -11.18 0.17 -16.02
CA MET A 268 -11.29 0.51 -14.60
C MET A 268 -12.64 1.13 -14.22
N ALA A 269 -13.24 1.90 -15.11
CA ALA A 269 -14.58 2.45 -14.91
C ALA A 269 -15.63 1.34 -14.93
N LEU A 270 -15.49 0.39 -15.86
CA LEU A 270 -16.35 -0.78 -15.93
C LEU A 270 -16.29 -1.61 -14.63
N LEU A 271 -15.08 -1.96 -14.19
CA LEU A 271 -14.86 -2.71 -12.95
C LEU A 271 -15.47 -2.03 -11.71
N ARG A 272 -15.37 -0.71 -11.62
CA ARG A 272 -15.93 0.06 -10.49
C ARG A 272 -17.45 0.14 -10.47
N ASN A 273 -18.07 0.09 -11.62
CA ASN A 273 -19.51 0.32 -11.75
C ASN A 273 -20.32 -0.97 -11.93
N LEU A 274 -19.72 -2.15 -11.77
CA LEU A 274 -20.41 -3.45 -11.99
C LEU A 274 -21.74 -3.55 -11.24
N ARG A 275 -21.78 -3.16 -9.96
CA ARG A 275 -23.02 -3.16 -9.17
C ARG A 275 -24.10 -2.29 -9.81
N GLY A 276 -23.78 -1.04 -10.13
CA GLY A 276 -24.71 -0.13 -10.78
C GLY A 276 -25.16 -0.61 -12.16
N ILE A 277 -24.23 -1.15 -12.94
CA ILE A 277 -24.49 -1.68 -14.28
C ILE A 277 -25.48 -2.85 -14.18
N PHE A 278 -25.18 -3.86 -13.36
CA PHE A 278 -26.00 -5.06 -13.24
C PHE A 278 -27.21 -4.95 -12.32
N THR A 279 -27.41 -3.80 -11.68
CA THR A 279 -28.71 -3.45 -11.09
C THR A 279 -29.73 -3.03 -12.16
N GLU A 280 -29.27 -2.43 -13.27
CA GLU A 280 -30.12 -1.92 -14.36
C GLU A 280 -30.24 -2.89 -15.55
N ILE A 281 -29.22 -3.72 -15.81
CA ILE A 281 -29.17 -4.58 -17.00
C ILE A 281 -29.68 -5.99 -16.68
N GLU A 282 -30.76 -6.37 -17.37
CA GLU A 282 -31.38 -7.70 -17.30
C GLU A 282 -31.14 -8.53 -18.57
N ASP A 283 -30.80 -7.89 -19.70
CA ASP A 283 -30.61 -8.55 -20.99
C ASP A 283 -29.32 -9.39 -21.00
N HIS A 284 -29.47 -10.67 -21.35
CA HIS A 284 -28.34 -11.62 -21.39
C HIS A 284 -27.29 -11.30 -22.44
N THR A 285 -27.71 -10.73 -23.59
CA THR A 285 -26.78 -10.41 -24.69
C THR A 285 -25.89 -9.22 -24.31
N ILE A 286 -26.50 -8.19 -23.72
CA ILE A 286 -25.79 -7.02 -23.20
C ILE A 286 -24.86 -7.45 -22.06
N THR A 287 -25.34 -8.28 -21.15
CA THR A 287 -24.56 -8.86 -20.05
C THR A 287 -23.32 -9.59 -20.57
N ALA A 288 -23.48 -10.51 -21.51
CA ALA A 288 -22.37 -11.27 -22.08
C ALA A 288 -21.33 -10.36 -22.75
N ARG A 289 -21.76 -9.33 -23.48
CA ARG A 289 -20.88 -8.33 -24.09
C ARG A 289 -20.06 -7.56 -23.07
N ILE A 290 -20.69 -7.11 -22.00
CA ILE A 290 -20.04 -6.34 -20.92
C ILE A 290 -19.01 -7.21 -20.18
N LEU A 291 -19.37 -8.45 -19.83
CA LEU A 291 -18.47 -9.38 -19.15
C LEU A 291 -17.30 -9.80 -20.03
N LEU A 292 -17.54 -10.01 -21.34
CA LEU A 292 -16.45 -10.23 -22.30
C LEU A 292 -15.50 -9.02 -22.37
N GLN A 293 -16.06 -7.79 -22.41
CA GLN A 293 -15.27 -6.57 -22.38
C GLN A 293 -14.45 -6.48 -21.09
N LEU A 294 -15.02 -6.82 -19.94
CA LEU A 294 -14.31 -6.84 -18.66
C LEU A 294 -13.15 -7.82 -18.70
N LYS A 295 -13.38 -9.05 -19.09
CA LYS A 295 -12.37 -10.11 -19.16
C LYS A 295 -11.24 -9.78 -20.14
N THR A 296 -11.56 -9.38 -21.37
CA THR A 296 -10.54 -9.03 -22.37
C THR A 296 -9.75 -7.78 -22.01
N GLY A 297 -10.33 -6.90 -21.21
CA GLY A 297 -9.67 -5.68 -20.73
C GLY A 297 -8.62 -5.87 -19.64
N VAL A 298 -8.54 -7.04 -18.99
CA VAL A 298 -7.66 -7.26 -17.82
C VAL A 298 -6.20 -7.02 -18.14
N SER A 299 -5.69 -7.64 -19.22
CA SER A 299 -4.27 -7.54 -19.60
C SER A 299 -3.88 -6.12 -20.03
N ASN A 300 -4.78 -5.43 -20.75
CA ASN A 300 -4.54 -4.05 -21.20
C ASN A 300 -4.75 -3.02 -20.08
N GLY A 301 -5.69 -3.29 -19.19
CA GLY A 301 -6.01 -2.44 -18.04
C GLY A 301 -4.94 -2.43 -16.97
N LYS A 302 -4.06 -3.43 -16.95
CA LYS A 302 -2.94 -3.59 -16.00
C LYS A 302 -3.33 -3.35 -14.55
N GLN A 303 -4.58 -3.71 -14.19
CA GLN A 303 -5.02 -3.64 -12.81
C GLN A 303 -4.46 -4.84 -12.03
N PHE A 304 -4.12 -4.60 -10.77
CA PHE A 304 -3.59 -5.65 -9.90
C PHE A 304 -4.70 -6.54 -9.33
N PRO A 305 -4.39 -7.78 -8.94
CA PRO A 305 -5.36 -8.75 -8.44
C PRO A 305 -6.28 -8.22 -7.34
N PHE A 306 -5.78 -7.39 -6.42
CA PHE A 306 -6.57 -6.76 -5.37
C PHE A 306 -7.80 -5.99 -5.85
N ARG A 307 -7.76 -5.40 -7.06
CA ARG A 307 -8.89 -4.66 -7.62
C ARG A 307 -10.04 -5.57 -7.99
N TYR A 308 -9.72 -6.72 -8.56
CA TYR A 308 -10.74 -7.72 -8.93
C TYR A 308 -11.28 -8.43 -7.70
N TRP A 309 -10.42 -8.75 -6.73
CA TRP A 309 -10.84 -9.30 -5.45
C TRP A 309 -11.78 -8.35 -4.68
N SER A 310 -11.45 -7.06 -4.61
CA SER A 310 -12.34 -6.06 -3.99
C SER A 310 -13.68 -5.96 -4.72
N ALA A 311 -13.67 -6.05 -6.06
CA ALA A 311 -14.89 -6.06 -6.87
C ALA A 311 -15.71 -7.32 -6.62
N TYR A 312 -15.06 -8.49 -6.55
CA TYR A 312 -15.70 -9.77 -6.23
C TYR A 312 -16.42 -9.71 -4.88
N ARG A 313 -15.76 -9.26 -3.83
CA ARG A 313 -16.39 -9.09 -2.50
C ARG A 313 -17.58 -8.14 -2.56
N ALA A 314 -17.42 -6.98 -3.19
CA ALA A 314 -18.50 -6.00 -3.30
C ALA A 314 -19.73 -6.55 -4.07
N VAL A 315 -19.52 -7.40 -5.06
CA VAL A 315 -20.60 -8.08 -5.79
C VAL A 315 -21.20 -9.19 -4.95
N THR A 316 -20.39 -9.95 -4.20
CA THR A 316 -20.89 -11.00 -3.29
C THR A 316 -21.92 -10.46 -2.30
N ASP A 317 -21.69 -9.28 -1.76
CA ASP A 317 -22.57 -8.65 -0.77
C ASP A 317 -23.74 -7.87 -1.41
N SER A 318 -23.87 -7.84 -2.74
CA SER A 318 -24.88 -7.06 -3.46
C SER A 318 -26.01 -7.92 -4.02
N GLN A 319 -27.15 -7.27 -4.27
CA GLN A 319 -28.29 -7.83 -5.02
C GLN A 319 -28.27 -7.22 -6.42
N ILE A 320 -27.82 -7.98 -7.41
CA ILE A 320 -27.72 -7.57 -8.80
C ILE A 320 -28.21 -8.67 -9.73
N ASN A 321 -28.59 -8.30 -10.95
CA ASN A 321 -28.94 -9.24 -12.00
C ASN A 321 -27.71 -10.02 -12.46
N HIS A 322 -27.88 -11.26 -12.85
CA HIS A 322 -26.80 -12.14 -13.32
C HIS A 322 -25.61 -12.30 -12.34
N LYS A 323 -25.86 -12.16 -11.03
CA LYS A 323 -24.84 -12.14 -9.98
C LYS A 323 -23.79 -13.25 -10.13
N GLN A 324 -24.23 -14.51 -10.31
CA GLN A 324 -23.28 -15.62 -10.42
C GLN A 324 -22.38 -15.47 -11.63
N LEU A 325 -22.91 -15.10 -12.80
CA LEU A 325 -22.12 -14.90 -14.01
C LEU A 325 -21.09 -13.76 -13.87
N VAL A 326 -21.44 -12.70 -13.12
CA VAL A 326 -20.53 -11.60 -12.78
C VAL A 326 -19.42 -12.08 -11.85
N LEU A 327 -19.74 -12.89 -10.83
CA LEU A 327 -18.76 -13.46 -9.90
C LEU A 327 -17.79 -14.40 -10.62
N ASP A 328 -18.29 -15.32 -11.46
CA ASP A 328 -17.48 -16.23 -12.24
C ASP A 328 -16.51 -15.47 -13.17
N THR A 329 -17.00 -14.41 -13.81
CA THR A 329 -16.15 -13.55 -14.67
C THR A 329 -15.10 -12.80 -13.84
N LEU A 330 -15.43 -12.32 -12.64
CA LEU A 330 -14.47 -11.65 -11.76
C LEU A 330 -13.39 -12.60 -11.25
N GLU A 331 -13.72 -13.86 -10.98
CA GLU A 331 -12.75 -14.90 -10.65
C GLU A 331 -11.78 -15.14 -11.81
N GLU A 332 -12.28 -15.29 -13.03
CA GLU A 332 -11.43 -15.38 -14.23
C GLU A 332 -10.55 -14.13 -14.41
N CYS A 333 -11.11 -12.93 -14.19
CA CYS A 333 -10.34 -11.69 -14.27
C CYS A 333 -9.24 -11.63 -13.19
N LEU A 334 -9.53 -12.13 -12.00
CA LEU A 334 -8.57 -12.20 -10.90
C LEU A 334 -7.39 -13.10 -11.27
N ASP A 335 -7.66 -14.29 -11.79
CA ASP A 335 -6.61 -15.23 -12.22
C ASP A 335 -5.76 -14.65 -13.37
N ILE A 336 -6.40 -14.04 -14.39
CA ILE A 336 -5.68 -13.37 -15.48
C ILE A 336 -4.81 -12.21 -14.96
N SER A 337 -5.30 -11.47 -13.96
CA SER A 337 -4.59 -10.29 -13.44
C SER A 337 -3.28 -10.62 -12.72
N ILE A 338 -3.10 -11.86 -12.27
CA ILE A 338 -1.83 -12.34 -11.69
C ILE A 338 -0.70 -12.21 -12.72
N GLU A 339 -0.97 -12.43 -14.00
CA GLU A 339 0.01 -12.29 -15.07
C GLU A 339 0.49 -10.83 -15.28
N ASN A 340 -0.21 -9.83 -14.71
CA ASN A 340 0.24 -8.44 -14.68
C ASN A 340 1.34 -8.18 -13.65
N MET A 341 1.61 -9.13 -12.76
CA MET A 341 2.65 -9.04 -11.73
C MET A 341 3.99 -9.55 -12.27
N PRO A 342 5.11 -8.98 -11.84
CA PRO A 342 6.44 -9.46 -12.24
C PRO A 342 6.70 -10.86 -11.68
N LYS A 343 7.46 -11.63 -12.43
CA LYS A 343 7.94 -12.94 -11.97
C LYS A 343 9.13 -12.78 -11.04
N LEU A 344 9.13 -13.57 -9.98
CA LEU A 344 10.26 -13.73 -9.06
C LEU A 344 10.99 -15.03 -9.41
N GLU A 345 12.28 -14.93 -9.65
CA GLU A 345 13.11 -16.10 -9.94
C GLU A 345 13.35 -16.94 -8.69
N GLY A 346 13.43 -18.25 -8.88
CA GLY A 346 13.75 -19.21 -7.84
C GLY A 346 12.58 -19.63 -6.95
N LYS A 347 12.91 -20.29 -5.85
CA LYS A 347 11.95 -20.79 -4.86
C LYS A 347 11.61 -19.70 -3.86
N THR A 348 10.32 -19.40 -3.72
CA THR A 348 9.80 -18.36 -2.82
C THR A 348 8.91 -18.97 -1.74
N VAL A 349 9.10 -18.53 -0.49
CA VAL A 349 8.15 -18.77 0.59
C VAL A 349 7.60 -17.43 1.10
N CYS A 350 6.30 -17.41 1.32
CA CYS A 350 5.60 -16.29 1.95
C CYS A 350 5.01 -16.76 3.28
N LEU A 351 5.45 -16.16 4.37
CA LEU A 351 4.91 -16.40 5.72
C LEU A 351 3.83 -15.38 5.99
N SER A 352 2.61 -15.83 6.22
CA SER A 352 1.43 -14.97 6.41
C SER A 352 0.93 -15.06 7.84
N ASP A 353 0.87 -13.93 8.50
CA ASP A 353 0.36 -13.77 9.86
C ASP A 353 -1.16 -13.96 9.90
N ASN A 354 -1.58 -14.94 10.69
CA ASN A 354 -2.98 -15.27 10.93
C ASN A 354 -3.32 -15.27 12.43
N SER A 355 -2.56 -14.50 13.22
CA SER A 355 -2.80 -14.29 14.64
C SER A 355 -4.14 -13.60 14.93
N GLY A 356 -4.51 -13.56 16.20
CA GLY A 356 -5.74 -12.90 16.64
C GLY A 356 -5.78 -11.42 16.30
N SER A 357 -4.65 -10.70 16.38
CA SER A 357 -4.55 -9.31 15.96
C SER A 357 -4.80 -9.16 14.46
N ALA A 358 -4.27 -10.05 13.62
CA ALA A 358 -4.44 -10.02 12.19
C ALA A 358 -5.90 -10.28 11.75
N TRP A 359 -6.68 -11.08 12.51
CA TRP A 359 -8.09 -11.36 12.20
C TRP A 359 -9.07 -10.34 12.79
N GLY A 360 -8.76 -9.61 13.83
CA GLY A 360 -9.77 -8.81 14.52
C GLY A 360 -9.41 -7.39 14.91
N ALA A 361 -8.16 -7.10 15.22
CA ALA A 361 -7.78 -5.81 15.80
C ALA A 361 -7.62 -4.69 14.77
N PHE A 362 -7.30 -5.02 13.52
CA PHE A 362 -7.00 -4.06 12.47
C PHE A 362 -7.90 -4.27 11.27
N ASN A 363 -9.01 -3.54 11.25
CA ASN A 363 -9.79 -3.35 10.04
C ASN A 363 -9.32 -2.07 9.36
N SER A 364 -9.25 -2.08 8.03
CA SER A 364 -9.10 -0.84 7.27
C SER A 364 -10.24 0.12 7.64
N GLU A 365 -9.93 1.39 7.87
CA GLU A 365 -10.94 2.44 8.10
C GLU A 365 -12.01 2.48 7.01
N TYR A 366 -11.69 1.97 5.82
CA TYR A 366 -12.49 2.04 4.61
C TYR A 366 -13.00 0.68 4.12
N GLY A 367 -12.90 -0.36 4.94
CA GLY A 367 -13.37 -1.68 4.51
C GLY A 367 -13.45 -2.70 5.64
N THR A 368 -14.13 -3.80 5.34
CA THR A 368 -14.28 -4.96 6.25
C THR A 368 -13.14 -5.97 6.10
N VAL A 369 -12.09 -5.63 5.35
CA VAL A 369 -10.96 -6.53 5.05
C VAL A 369 -9.99 -6.54 6.23
N THR A 370 -9.70 -7.71 6.74
CA THR A 370 -8.76 -7.90 7.85
C THR A 370 -7.30 -7.91 7.37
N VAL A 371 -6.37 -7.69 8.29
CA VAL A 371 -4.92 -7.81 8.03
C VAL A 371 -4.58 -9.21 7.53
N ALA A 372 -5.15 -10.27 8.14
CA ALA A 372 -4.91 -11.64 7.72
C ALA A 372 -5.39 -11.91 6.28
N GLU A 373 -6.55 -11.38 5.87
CA GLU A 373 -7.02 -11.53 4.49
C GLU A 373 -6.07 -10.87 3.48
N ILE A 374 -5.54 -9.69 3.81
CA ILE A 374 -4.55 -9.01 2.97
C ILE A 374 -3.24 -9.79 2.92
N ALA A 375 -2.73 -10.23 4.07
CA ALA A 375 -1.51 -11.02 4.15
C ALA A 375 -1.62 -12.34 3.37
N ASN A 376 -2.74 -13.04 3.51
CA ASN A 376 -3.00 -14.30 2.79
C ASN A 376 -3.07 -14.08 1.27
N LEU A 377 -3.81 -13.07 0.82
CA LEU A 377 -3.92 -12.76 -0.61
C LEU A 377 -2.58 -12.32 -1.20
N SER A 378 -1.85 -11.43 -0.53
CA SER A 378 -0.53 -10.98 -0.97
C SER A 378 0.48 -12.13 -1.01
N SER A 379 0.46 -13.00 0.00
CA SER A 379 1.32 -14.18 0.06
C SER A 379 1.06 -15.14 -1.09
N LEU A 380 -0.21 -15.39 -1.42
CA LEU A 380 -0.59 -16.24 -2.55
C LEU A 380 -0.14 -15.63 -3.88
N ILE A 381 -0.43 -14.34 -4.12
CA ILE A 381 -0.05 -13.66 -5.36
C ILE A 381 1.47 -13.68 -5.54
N THR A 382 2.22 -13.36 -4.49
CA THR A 382 3.69 -13.36 -4.52
C THR A 382 4.25 -14.76 -4.79
N SER A 383 3.72 -15.78 -4.11
CA SER A 383 4.16 -17.16 -4.28
C SER A 383 3.79 -17.72 -5.66
N LEU A 384 2.62 -17.38 -6.21
CA LEU A 384 2.21 -17.79 -7.55
C LEU A 384 3.05 -17.15 -8.67
N GLN A 385 3.70 -16.02 -8.40
CA GLN A 385 4.61 -15.36 -9.35
C GLN A 385 6.06 -15.85 -9.28
N SER A 386 6.38 -16.82 -8.44
CA SER A 386 7.69 -17.47 -8.39
C SER A 386 7.74 -18.75 -9.22
N ASP A 387 8.95 -19.25 -9.47
CA ASP A 387 9.14 -20.54 -10.17
C ASP A 387 8.59 -21.70 -9.34
N SER A 388 8.74 -21.62 -8.01
CA SER A 388 8.18 -22.55 -7.03
C SER A 388 7.78 -21.78 -5.78
N GLY A 389 6.50 -21.74 -5.47
CA GLY A 389 5.96 -20.96 -4.37
C GLY A 389 5.35 -21.80 -3.26
N GLU A 390 5.57 -21.36 -2.02
CA GLU A 390 4.96 -21.92 -0.82
C GLU A 390 4.36 -20.81 0.04
N VAL A 391 3.21 -21.06 0.68
CA VAL A 391 2.59 -20.17 1.66
C VAL A 391 2.52 -20.86 3.01
N GLY A 392 3.19 -20.25 3.99
CA GLY A 392 3.13 -20.60 5.40
C GLY A 392 2.16 -19.68 6.14
N VAL A 393 1.07 -20.20 6.66
CA VAL A 393 0.18 -19.45 7.56
C VAL A 393 0.55 -19.77 8.99
N PHE A 394 0.63 -18.76 9.83
CA PHE A 394 1.08 -18.94 11.21
C PHE A 394 0.22 -18.19 12.23
N GLY A 395 0.23 -18.72 13.44
CA GLY A 395 -0.35 -18.23 14.68
C GLY A 395 0.41 -18.85 15.84
N ASP A 396 -0.26 -19.69 16.64
CA ASP A 396 0.39 -20.56 17.66
C ASP A 396 1.26 -21.64 17.01
N ASP A 397 0.96 -22.00 15.76
CA ASP A 397 1.68 -22.98 14.94
C ASP A 397 1.93 -22.45 13.53
N LEU A 398 2.66 -23.23 12.72
CA LEU A 398 2.95 -22.93 11.32
C LEU A 398 2.47 -24.08 10.42
N SER A 399 1.71 -23.73 9.38
CA SER A 399 1.30 -24.66 8.32
C SER A 399 1.81 -24.19 6.96
N LEU A 400 2.75 -24.92 6.36
CA LEU A 400 3.31 -24.67 5.03
C LEU A 400 2.58 -25.48 3.96
N LYS A 401 2.27 -24.83 2.83
CA LYS A 401 1.69 -25.49 1.66
C LYS A 401 2.18 -24.85 0.36
N GLY A 402 2.53 -25.69 -0.63
CA GLY A 402 2.83 -25.25 -1.99
C GLY A 402 1.60 -24.68 -2.69
N VAL A 403 1.79 -23.65 -3.52
CA VAL A 403 0.75 -23.03 -4.34
C VAL A 403 0.83 -23.54 -5.78
N SER A 404 -0.29 -23.50 -6.50
CA SER A 404 -0.35 -23.97 -7.89
C SER A 404 -1.16 -23.01 -8.77
N LYS A 405 -0.60 -22.62 -9.91
CA LYS A 405 -1.32 -21.84 -10.94
C LYS A 405 -2.50 -22.60 -11.59
N ARG A 406 -2.61 -23.92 -11.35
CA ARG A 406 -3.72 -24.72 -11.86
C ARG A 406 -5.00 -24.59 -11.02
N ASN A 407 -4.85 -24.11 -9.79
CA ASN A 407 -5.97 -23.88 -8.88
C ASN A 407 -6.33 -22.41 -8.91
N GLY A 408 -7.61 -22.08 -8.96
CA GLY A 408 -8.08 -20.69 -8.91
C GLY A 408 -7.59 -19.96 -7.65
N LEU A 409 -7.29 -18.68 -7.79
CA LEU A 409 -6.76 -17.89 -6.67
C LEU A 409 -7.74 -17.83 -5.49
N LEU A 410 -9.04 -17.68 -5.76
CA LEU A 410 -10.06 -17.62 -4.69
C LEU A 410 -10.14 -18.92 -3.91
N THR A 411 -10.11 -20.07 -4.58
CA THR A 411 -10.10 -21.39 -3.92
C THR A 411 -8.87 -21.53 -3.01
N GLN A 412 -7.69 -21.11 -3.49
CA GLN A 412 -6.48 -21.14 -2.68
C GLN A 412 -6.53 -20.14 -1.52
N LEU A 413 -7.16 -18.98 -1.70
CA LEU A 413 -7.34 -17.96 -0.65
C LEU A 413 -8.26 -18.46 0.46
N GLU A 414 -9.38 -19.07 0.12
CA GLU A 414 -10.30 -19.68 1.09
C GLU A 414 -9.63 -20.77 1.90
N GLU A 415 -8.90 -21.67 1.22
CA GLU A 415 -8.14 -22.72 1.87
C GLU A 415 -7.03 -22.16 2.79
N THR A 416 -6.30 -21.16 2.31
CA THR A 416 -5.24 -20.50 3.08
C THR A 416 -5.81 -19.81 4.32
N SER A 417 -6.93 -19.10 4.16
CA SER A 417 -7.61 -18.43 5.27
C SER A 417 -8.17 -19.43 6.30
N LYS A 418 -8.71 -20.55 5.85
CA LYS A 418 -9.16 -21.62 6.74
C LYS A 418 -7.98 -22.21 7.52
N ARG A 419 -6.89 -22.60 6.83
CA ARG A 419 -5.66 -23.09 7.48
C ARG A 419 -5.12 -22.07 8.48
N GLY A 420 -5.15 -20.78 8.14
CA GLY A 420 -4.70 -19.71 9.03
C GLY A 420 -5.48 -19.64 10.33
N LYS A 421 -6.81 -19.73 10.26
CA LYS A 421 -7.67 -19.74 11.44
C LYS A 421 -7.44 -20.95 12.34
N ASP A 422 -7.00 -22.06 11.75
CA ASP A 422 -6.71 -23.31 12.48
C ASP A 422 -5.35 -23.26 13.23
N GLN A 423 -4.51 -22.22 12.98
CA GLN A 423 -3.18 -22.10 13.63
C GLN A 423 -3.21 -21.46 15.02
N GLY A 424 -4.37 -21.01 15.52
CA GLY A 424 -4.48 -20.35 16.81
C GLY A 424 -4.27 -18.83 16.75
N CYS A 425 -4.30 -18.19 17.91
CA CYS A 425 -4.37 -16.72 18.01
C CYS A 425 -3.03 -16.03 18.30
N GLY A 426 -1.98 -16.78 18.64
CA GLY A 426 -0.66 -16.20 18.92
C GLY A 426 0.13 -15.85 17.66
N THR A 427 1.25 -15.15 17.86
CA THR A 427 2.21 -14.82 16.79
C THR A 427 3.58 -15.44 17.03
N GLU A 428 3.70 -16.21 18.08
CA GLU A 428 4.97 -16.60 18.66
C GLU A 428 5.73 -17.60 17.82
N ASN A 429 5.04 -18.54 17.21
CA ASN A 429 5.66 -19.75 16.67
C ASN A 429 5.79 -19.78 15.15
N GLY A 430 5.44 -18.71 14.44
CA GLY A 430 5.44 -18.72 12.98
C GLY A 430 6.83 -18.62 12.37
N ILE A 431 7.41 -17.46 12.52
CA ILE A 431 8.64 -17.08 11.77
C ILE A 431 9.84 -17.91 12.24
N TRP A 432 10.02 -18.06 13.55
CA TRP A 432 11.17 -18.80 14.06
C TRP A 432 11.06 -20.31 13.79
N VAL A 433 9.87 -20.88 13.86
CA VAL A 433 9.64 -22.30 13.51
C VAL A 433 10.01 -22.56 12.06
N PHE A 434 9.65 -21.65 11.16
CA PHE A 434 10.05 -21.74 9.76
C PHE A 434 11.57 -21.78 9.59
N PHE A 435 12.30 -20.83 10.19
CA PHE A 435 13.76 -20.79 10.08
C PHE A 435 14.41 -22.02 10.72
N ASP A 436 13.97 -22.44 11.90
CA ASP A 436 14.50 -23.62 12.57
C ASP A 436 14.34 -24.88 11.72
N ASP A 437 13.17 -25.08 11.16
CA ASP A 437 12.87 -26.21 10.26
C ASP A 437 13.69 -26.14 8.95
N ALA A 438 13.74 -24.96 8.33
CA ALA A 438 14.47 -24.77 7.08
C ALA A 438 15.98 -25.01 7.25
N ILE A 439 16.57 -24.53 8.36
CA ILE A 439 17.99 -24.75 8.69
C ILE A 439 18.26 -26.24 8.95
N LYS A 440 17.44 -26.89 9.79
CA LYS A 440 17.62 -28.31 10.14
C LYS A 440 17.51 -29.24 8.95
N LYS A 441 16.60 -28.94 8.05
CA LYS A 441 16.32 -29.74 6.85
C LYS A 441 17.14 -29.32 5.63
N GLY A 442 17.89 -28.21 5.69
CA GLY A 442 18.63 -27.64 4.58
C GLY A 442 17.74 -27.22 3.41
N ILE A 443 16.54 -26.70 3.69
CA ILE A 443 15.60 -26.34 2.64
C ILE A 443 16.00 -24.99 2.05
N HIS A 444 16.35 -24.99 0.77
CA HIS A 444 16.76 -23.79 0.04
C HIS A 444 15.54 -22.96 -0.40
N TYR A 445 15.58 -21.66 -0.12
CA TYR A 445 14.70 -20.64 -0.67
C TYR A 445 15.55 -19.50 -1.21
N ASP A 446 15.17 -18.95 -2.36
CA ASP A 446 15.78 -17.76 -2.95
C ASP A 446 15.16 -16.49 -2.39
N ASN A 447 13.86 -16.52 -2.10
CA ASN A 447 13.12 -15.39 -1.55
C ASN A 447 12.26 -15.82 -0.36
N ILE A 448 12.33 -15.06 0.72
CA ILE A 448 11.50 -15.24 1.92
C ILE A 448 10.76 -13.92 2.19
N PHE A 449 9.43 -13.97 2.21
CA PHE A 449 8.57 -12.84 2.55
C PHE A 449 7.87 -13.13 3.87
N ILE A 450 7.85 -12.14 4.76
CA ILE A 450 7.19 -12.21 6.05
C ILE A 450 6.12 -11.13 6.09
N TYR A 451 4.87 -11.50 5.90
CA TYR A 451 3.69 -10.64 5.99
C TYR A 451 3.15 -10.69 7.41
N SER A 452 3.39 -9.67 8.20
CA SER A 452 2.99 -9.62 9.61
C SER A 452 2.78 -8.18 10.08
N ASP A 453 2.10 -8.02 11.21
CA ASP A 453 2.14 -6.79 12.00
C ASP A 453 3.46 -6.63 12.77
N MET A 454 4.40 -7.55 12.58
CA MET A 454 5.75 -7.57 13.15
C MET A 454 5.82 -7.74 14.68
N GLN A 455 4.76 -8.22 15.31
CA GLN A 455 4.72 -8.49 16.75
C GLN A 455 5.15 -9.93 17.10
N ALA A 456 6.02 -10.51 16.26
CA ALA A 456 6.55 -11.86 16.41
C ALA A 456 7.87 -11.90 17.19
N GLY A 457 8.40 -13.10 17.45
CA GLY A 457 9.69 -13.31 18.10
C GLY A 457 9.63 -13.66 19.58
N HIS A 458 8.44 -13.67 20.17
CA HIS A 458 8.22 -14.18 21.53
C HIS A 458 7.90 -15.68 21.45
N GLY A 459 8.66 -16.50 22.11
CA GLY A 459 8.42 -17.95 22.16
C GLY A 459 7.79 -18.38 23.48
N ASN A 460 7.20 -19.56 23.49
CA ASN A 460 6.85 -20.30 24.70
C ASN A 460 5.51 -19.95 25.39
N LEU A 461 4.59 -19.29 24.70
CA LEU A 461 3.26 -19.08 25.24
C LEU A 461 2.32 -20.24 24.90
N TYR A 462 2.32 -20.69 23.64
CA TYR A 462 1.45 -21.76 23.11
C TYR A 462 2.21 -22.63 22.10
N GLY A 463 1.56 -23.68 21.58
CA GLY A 463 2.09 -24.48 20.48
C GLY A 463 3.42 -25.17 20.76
N HIS A 464 4.41 -25.00 19.94
CA HIS A 464 5.70 -25.72 19.94
C HIS A 464 6.64 -25.46 21.14
N ARG A 465 6.13 -25.41 22.36
CA ARG A 465 6.92 -25.17 23.58
C ARG A 465 8.13 -26.13 23.72
N GLU A 466 7.94 -27.39 23.36
CA GLU A 466 9.03 -28.37 23.41
C GLU A 466 10.14 -28.08 22.38
N THR A 467 9.79 -27.47 21.25
CA THR A 467 10.74 -27.12 20.18
C THR A 467 11.52 -25.87 20.56
N VAL A 468 10.88 -24.87 21.18
CA VAL A 468 11.53 -23.65 21.66
C VAL A 468 12.69 -23.98 22.61
N GLY A 469 12.51 -24.90 23.54
CA GLY A 469 13.57 -25.30 24.47
C GLY A 469 14.74 -26.06 23.79
N ARG A 470 14.64 -26.43 22.53
CA ARG A 470 15.66 -27.17 21.77
C ARG A 470 16.47 -26.33 20.80
N THR A 471 16.09 -25.07 20.57
CA THR A 471 16.85 -24.18 19.70
C THR A 471 17.85 -23.34 20.49
N LYS A 472 19.06 -23.18 19.96
CA LYS A 472 20.11 -22.35 20.55
C LYS A 472 19.82 -20.83 20.53
N PHE A 473 18.79 -20.42 19.79
CA PHE A 473 18.39 -19.02 19.63
C PHE A 473 17.38 -18.54 20.66
N VAL A 474 17.12 -19.34 21.67
CA VAL A 474 16.20 -19.00 22.76
C VAL A 474 16.94 -18.29 23.88
N HIS A 475 16.43 -17.15 24.25
CA HIS A 475 16.95 -16.34 25.36
C HIS A 475 15.90 -16.21 26.46
N PRO A 476 16.15 -16.69 27.69
CA PRO A 476 15.24 -16.47 28.81
C PRO A 476 15.20 -14.98 29.17
N THR A 477 14.00 -14.47 29.41
CA THR A 477 13.77 -13.11 29.87
C THR A 477 12.96 -13.10 31.17
N LYS A 478 12.90 -11.96 31.89
CA LYS A 478 12.10 -11.85 33.12
C LYS A 478 10.60 -12.11 32.91
N GLY A 479 10.10 -12.02 31.68
CA GLY A 479 8.67 -12.15 31.34
C GLY A 479 8.35 -13.32 30.42
N GLY A 480 9.32 -14.18 30.10
CA GLY A 480 9.09 -15.31 29.17
C GLY A 480 10.34 -15.72 28.42
N THR A 481 10.14 -16.36 27.30
CA THR A 481 11.21 -16.82 26.42
C THR A 481 11.18 -16.02 25.12
N TYR A 482 12.32 -15.51 24.70
CA TYR A 482 12.51 -14.75 23.50
C TYR A 482 13.30 -15.58 22.48
N VAL A 483 12.93 -15.51 21.23
CA VAL A 483 13.64 -16.15 20.10
C VAL A 483 14.30 -15.08 19.23
N ASP A 484 15.61 -15.21 18.99
CA ASP A 484 16.36 -14.31 18.13
C ASP A 484 16.19 -14.66 16.65
N VAL A 485 15.18 -14.09 16.02
CA VAL A 485 14.85 -14.31 14.62
C VAL A 485 15.95 -13.80 13.70
N LEU A 486 16.64 -12.69 14.05
CA LEU A 486 17.76 -12.18 13.26
C LEU A 486 18.92 -13.17 13.24
N ALA A 487 19.31 -13.70 14.40
CA ALA A 487 20.37 -14.70 14.48
C ALA A 487 20.02 -15.97 13.69
N MET A 488 18.74 -16.38 13.70
CA MET A 488 18.27 -17.50 12.88
C MET A 488 18.34 -17.21 11.37
N ALA A 489 17.94 -16.01 10.95
CA ALA A 489 18.05 -15.60 9.55
C ALA A 489 19.52 -15.54 9.08
N GLN A 490 20.43 -15.09 9.94
CA GLN A 490 21.87 -15.11 9.66
C GLN A 490 22.41 -16.54 9.56
N GLU A 491 22.02 -17.43 10.49
CA GLU A 491 22.44 -18.83 10.41
C GLU A 491 21.86 -19.56 9.19
N TYR A 492 20.64 -19.20 8.77
CA TYR A 492 20.09 -19.71 7.52
C TYR A 492 20.96 -19.30 6.32
N ARG A 493 21.43 -18.06 6.29
CA ARG A 493 22.38 -17.61 5.25
C ARG A 493 23.69 -18.36 5.28
N ASP A 494 24.25 -18.57 6.46
CA ASP A 494 25.54 -19.23 6.61
C ASP A 494 25.48 -20.71 6.20
N LYS A 495 24.37 -21.38 6.46
CA LYS A 495 24.25 -22.82 6.29
C LYS A 495 23.51 -23.27 5.03
N VAL A 496 22.56 -22.46 4.54
CA VAL A 496 21.62 -22.87 3.49
C VAL A 496 21.74 -22.01 2.24
N ASN A 497 21.54 -20.68 2.36
CA ASN A 497 21.61 -19.78 1.21
C ASN A 497 22.15 -18.40 1.60
N SER A 498 23.42 -18.14 1.29
CA SER A 498 24.08 -16.87 1.61
C SER A 498 23.49 -15.66 0.88
N LYS A 499 22.79 -15.87 -0.24
CA LYS A 499 22.18 -14.83 -1.08
C LYS A 499 20.67 -14.75 -0.99
N VAL A 500 20.07 -15.37 0.03
CA VAL A 500 18.62 -15.30 0.21
C VAL A 500 18.14 -13.86 0.34
N ASN A 501 17.10 -13.52 -0.41
CA ASN A 501 16.39 -12.24 -0.30
C ASN A 501 15.35 -12.31 0.81
N LEU A 502 15.42 -11.39 1.78
CA LEU A 502 14.54 -11.37 2.94
C LEU A 502 13.67 -10.10 2.90
N PHE A 503 12.37 -10.26 2.83
CA PHE A 503 11.42 -9.16 2.82
C PHE A 503 10.49 -9.24 4.02
N THR A 504 10.47 -8.19 4.84
CA THR A 504 9.44 -8.00 5.85
C THR A 504 8.39 -7.06 5.28
N VAL A 505 7.14 -7.54 5.22
CA VAL A 505 6.01 -6.79 4.67
C VAL A 505 5.10 -6.39 5.82
N GLN A 506 5.13 -5.11 6.18
CA GLN A 506 4.33 -4.57 7.26
C GLN A 506 2.87 -4.44 6.83
N VAL A 507 1.99 -5.17 7.50
CA VAL A 507 0.54 -5.18 7.22
C VAL A 507 -0.32 -4.67 8.38
N GLY A 508 0.24 -4.50 9.57
CA GLY A 508 -0.47 -4.03 10.76
C GLY A 508 -0.24 -2.58 11.14
N GLY A 509 0.69 -1.91 10.47
CA GLY A 509 0.97 -0.48 10.70
C GLY A 509 1.82 -0.17 11.93
N TYR A 510 2.46 -1.15 12.56
CA TYR A 510 3.40 -0.92 13.65
C TYR A 510 4.73 -0.32 13.15
N ASN A 511 5.40 0.47 14.01
CA ASN A 511 6.67 1.13 13.67
C ASN A 511 7.91 0.27 13.94
N ASN A 512 7.81 -1.02 13.72
CA ASN A 512 8.93 -1.91 13.92
C ASN A 512 8.91 -3.08 12.93
N SER A 513 10.02 -3.79 12.84
CA SER A 513 10.18 -4.95 12.00
C SER A 513 10.88 -6.07 12.77
N VAL A 514 10.61 -7.32 12.42
CA VAL A 514 11.30 -8.48 13.00
C VAL A 514 12.74 -8.60 12.52
N LEU A 515 13.09 -7.97 11.39
CA LEU A 515 14.45 -7.91 10.86
C LEU A 515 14.87 -6.45 10.66
N PRO A 516 16.15 -6.10 10.90
CA PRO A 516 16.63 -4.73 10.75
C PRO A 516 16.71 -4.30 9.28
N GLU A 517 16.53 -3.01 9.00
CA GLU A 517 16.69 -2.40 7.68
C GLU A 517 18.11 -2.58 7.10
N SER A 518 19.11 -2.68 7.99
CA SER A 518 20.51 -2.84 7.63
C SER A 518 20.92 -4.27 7.25
N LEU A 519 19.97 -5.21 7.24
CA LEU A 519 20.26 -6.60 6.93
C LEU A 519 20.65 -6.74 5.44
N TYR A 520 21.80 -7.38 5.17
CA TYR A 520 22.22 -7.69 3.80
C TYR A 520 21.12 -8.40 3.03
N ARG A 521 20.84 -7.96 1.80
CA ARG A 521 19.71 -8.43 0.97
C ARG A 521 18.38 -8.53 1.77
N GLY A 522 18.17 -7.58 2.67
CA GLY A 522 16.96 -7.42 3.45
C GLY A 522 16.25 -6.12 3.07
N ALA A 523 14.93 -6.12 2.99
CA ALA A 523 14.16 -4.91 2.76
C ALA A 523 12.82 -4.96 3.49
N ILE A 524 12.32 -3.76 3.83
CA ILE A 524 11.01 -3.57 4.45
C ILE A 524 10.06 -3.01 3.42
N LEU A 525 8.95 -3.68 3.22
CA LEU A 525 7.88 -3.30 2.31
C LEU A 525 6.63 -2.93 3.11
N ALA A 526 5.81 -2.06 2.53
CA ALA A 526 4.48 -1.78 3.03
C ALA A 526 3.46 -2.68 2.30
N GLY A 527 2.64 -3.38 3.06
CA GLY A 527 1.50 -4.15 2.56
C GLY A 527 0.34 -3.26 2.10
N TRP A 528 -0.83 -3.84 1.89
CA TRP A 528 -2.10 -3.18 1.50
C TRP A 528 -2.18 -2.67 0.06
N THR A 529 -1.09 -2.66 -0.69
CA THR A 529 -1.09 -2.15 -2.07
C THR A 529 -1.23 -3.24 -3.12
N GLY A 530 -0.88 -4.48 -2.77
CA GLY A 530 -0.78 -5.61 -3.69
C GLY A 530 0.38 -5.46 -4.69
N LYS A 531 1.36 -4.60 -4.38
CA LYS A 531 2.51 -4.31 -5.23
C LYS A 531 3.82 -4.82 -4.66
N GLU A 532 3.77 -5.53 -3.56
CA GLU A 532 4.93 -6.06 -2.88
C GLU A 532 5.84 -6.85 -3.82
N PRO A 533 5.34 -7.72 -4.73
CA PRO A 533 6.19 -8.40 -5.72
C PRO A 533 6.87 -7.45 -6.71
N VAL A 534 6.21 -6.32 -7.06
CA VAL A 534 6.78 -5.32 -7.97
C VAL A 534 7.98 -4.64 -7.34
N PHE A 535 7.86 -4.23 -6.09
CA PHE A 535 8.96 -3.61 -5.35
C PHE A 535 10.07 -4.61 -5.05
N ALA A 536 9.71 -5.83 -4.62
CA ALA A 536 10.68 -6.88 -4.35
C ALA A 536 11.52 -7.20 -5.60
N LYS A 537 10.89 -7.37 -6.77
CA LYS A 537 11.61 -7.62 -8.02
C LYS A 537 12.57 -6.49 -8.36
N ALA A 538 12.13 -5.23 -8.26
CA ALA A 538 12.97 -4.08 -8.52
C ALA A 538 14.18 -4.00 -7.57
N ILE A 539 13.97 -4.32 -6.28
CA ILE A 539 15.02 -4.35 -5.26
C ILE A 539 16.01 -5.49 -5.54
N ILE A 540 15.53 -6.69 -5.85
CA ILE A 540 16.38 -7.84 -6.21
C ILE A 540 17.22 -7.52 -7.43
N ASP A 541 16.64 -6.93 -8.46
CA ASP A 541 17.36 -6.54 -9.68
C ASP A 541 18.48 -5.52 -9.39
N ALA A 542 18.21 -4.57 -8.48
CA ALA A 542 19.20 -3.61 -8.03
C ALA A 542 20.35 -4.29 -7.29
N TRP A 543 20.07 -5.16 -6.31
CA TRP A 543 21.09 -5.92 -5.59
C TRP A 543 21.94 -6.79 -6.52
N ASN A 544 21.32 -7.46 -7.49
CA ASN A 544 22.04 -8.29 -8.45
C ASN A 544 22.94 -7.46 -9.38
N SER A 545 22.54 -6.24 -9.72
CA SER A 545 23.34 -5.35 -10.57
C SER A 545 24.54 -4.72 -9.84
N GLU A 546 24.47 -4.60 -8.52
CA GLU A 546 25.59 -4.08 -7.71
C GLU A 546 26.66 -5.16 -7.43
N GLU A 547 26.26 -6.43 -7.45
CA GLU A 547 27.15 -7.57 -7.22
C GLU A 547 27.83 -8.09 -8.50
N SER A 548 27.37 -7.67 -9.68
CA SER A 548 27.91 -8.02 -11.00
C SER A 548 28.98 -7.02 -11.47
#